data_87518d12dca6eebbbb293ace8b7836a7
#
_entry.id   87518d12dca6eebbbb293ace8b7836a7
#
_cell.length_a   1.000
_cell.length_b   1.000
_cell.length_c   1.000
_cell.angle_alpha   90.00
_cell.angle_beta   90.00
_cell.angle_gamma   90.00
#
_symmetry.space_group_name_H-M   'P 1'
#
loop_
_entity.id
_entity.type
_entity.pdbx_description
1 polymer ?
#
loop_
_entity_poly.entity_id
_entity_poly.type
_entity_poly.pdbx_seq_one_letter_code
_entity_poly.pdbx_strand_id
1 'polypeptide(L)'
;MKVNFLKIKNFLVTRSNIEWSAMFISFATIWMISGYFYSPEISLEKVEKEEVIVRVIDQVSEPYNEKILIKGFAEADKKVELKSETSGRVVSLPIEQGSFVNKGEVICSLFVAEKESFFKKAQLEFKSAQKLFDEGLYSSNQLQNIKSNFERAKLELDNASIKAPFDGIVDRISIDEGDFLARGSTCATLLDLNPMILVGEISESDLTNISKGSIAYIETLDGNTFNGEISF
;
A
#
# COMPACT_ATOMS: atom_id res chain seq x y z
N MET A 1 76.03 -60.16 29.37
CA MET A 1 76.35 -61.23 28.48
C MET A 1 77.18 -60.65 27.34
N LYS A 2 78.55 -60.69 27.43
CA LYS A 2 79.45 -60.09 26.47
C LYS A 2 79.57 -61.14 25.35
N VAL A 3 78.94 -60.97 24.20
CA VAL A 3 79.12 -61.77 23.06
C VAL A 3 80.45 -61.39 22.39
N ASN A 4 81.32 -62.38 22.19
CA ASN A 4 82.67 -62.20 21.72
C ASN A 4 82.66 -61.82 20.23
N PHE A 5 82.75 -60.58 19.91
CA PHE A 5 82.78 -60.00 18.56
C PHE A 5 83.97 -60.47 17.75
N LEU A 6 85.01 -60.95 18.34
CA LEU A 6 86.22 -61.47 17.65
C LEU A 6 86.01 -62.83 16.95
N LYS A 7 85.12 -63.71 17.42
CA LYS A 7 84.82 -65.01 16.80
C LYS A 7 83.93 -64.86 15.53
N ILE A 8 83.14 -63.83 15.51
CA ILE A 8 82.27 -63.56 14.35
C ILE A 8 83.12 -63.03 13.14
N LYS A 9 84.14 -62.19 13.42
CA LYS A 9 84.99 -61.58 12.39
C LYS A 9 85.83 -62.59 11.68
N ASN A 10 86.35 -63.63 12.31
CA ASN A 10 87.16 -64.66 11.71
C ASN A 10 86.35 -65.72 10.93
N PHE A 11 85.08 -65.88 11.25
CA PHE A 11 84.16 -66.76 10.49
C PHE A 11 83.75 -66.17 9.15
N LEU A 12 83.71 -64.84 9.05
CA LEU A 12 83.30 -64.14 7.84
C LEU A 12 84.38 -63.97 6.78
N VAL A 13 85.66 -64.09 7.13
CA VAL A 13 86.80 -63.80 6.24
C VAL A 13 87.31 -65.06 5.47
N THR A 14 86.95 -66.28 5.86
CA THR A 14 87.55 -67.52 5.30
C THR A 14 86.62 -68.29 4.38
N ARG A 15 85.46 -67.80 4.02
CA ARG A 15 84.52 -68.50 3.11
C ARG A 15 84.54 -67.94 1.69
N SER A 16 84.56 -68.89 0.69
CA SER A 16 84.47 -68.55 -0.70
C SER A 16 83.26 -67.73 -1.07
N ASN A 17 83.37 -66.84 -2.05
CA ASN A 17 82.26 -65.97 -2.51
C ASN A 17 80.99 -66.76 -2.89
N ILE A 18 81.11 -68.01 -3.22
CA ILE A 18 80.02 -68.94 -3.59
C ILE A 18 79.15 -69.26 -2.31
N GLU A 19 79.83 -69.50 -1.16
CA GLU A 19 79.11 -69.84 0.05
C GLU A 19 78.33 -68.59 0.62
N TRP A 20 78.85 -67.37 0.43
CA TRP A 20 78.16 -66.16 0.78
C TRP A 20 76.92 -65.93 -0.10
N SER A 21 77.03 -66.19 -1.43
CA SER A 21 75.89 -66.08 -2.29
C SER A 21 74.81 -67.11 -1.98
N ALA A 22 75.17 -68.33 -1.64
CA ALA A 22 74.24 -69.38 -1.25
C ALA A 22 73.49 -68.99 0.06
N MET A 23 74.24 -68.39 1.03
CA MET A 23 73.63 -67.93 2.27
C MET A 23 72.64 -66.76 2.07
N PHE A 24 72.97 -65.84 1.16
CA PHE A 24 72.01 -64.74 0.80
C PHE A 24 70.77 -65.27 0.09
N ILE A 25 70.95 -66.22 -0.83
CA ILE A 25 69.82 -66.86 -1.53
C ILE A 25 68.95 -67.62 -0.56
N SER A 26 69.52 -68.36 0.37
CA SER A 26 68.79 -69.06 1.44
C SER A 26 68.02 -68.13 2.35
N PHE A 27 68.62 -66.98 2.75
CA PHE A 27 67.97 -65.99 3.58
C PHE A 27 66.82 -65.30 2.82
N ALA A 28 67.03 -64.98 1.55
CA ALA A 28 66.01 -64.40 0.69
C ALA A 28 64.81 -65.34 0.48
N THR A 29 65.07 -66.64 0.30
CA THR A 29 63.99 -67.64 0.16
C THR A 29 63.21 -67.81 1.46
N ILE A 30 63.89 -67.85 2.59
CA ILE A 30 63.24 -67.94 3.90
C ILE A 30 62.38 -66.69 4.15
N TRP A 31 62.87 -65.50 3.81
CA TRP A 31 62.14 -64.26 3.96
C TRP A 31 60.93 -64.24 3.02
N MET A 32 61.04 -64.69 1.81
CA MET A 32 59.94 -64.75 0.86
C MET A 32 58.86 -65.77 1.28
N ILE A 33 59.27 -66.93 1.83
CA ILE A 33 58.36 -67.96 2.36
C ILE A 33 57.66 -67.41 3.65
N SER A 34 58.43 -66.73 4.50
CA SER A 34 57.82 -66.04 5.70
C SER A 34 56.74 -65.01 5.31
N GLY A 35 56.96 -64.24 4.22
CA GLY A 35 55.98 -63.31 3.72
C GLY A 35 54.70 -64.00 3.17
N TYR A 36 54.82 -65.20 2.65
CA TYR A 36 53.69 -65.99 2.18
C TYR A 36 52.80 -66.51 3.33
N PHE A 37 53.40 -66.83 4.49
CA PHE A 37 52.68 -67.26 5.68
C PHE A 37 52.15 -66.09 6.54
N TYR A 38 52.58 -64.83 6.32
CA TYR A 38 52.10 -63.64 6.95
C TYR A 38 51.20 -62.82 6.02
N SER A 39 50.13 -63.45 5.53
CA SER A 39 49.06 -62.71 4.91
C SER A 39 48.26 -62.11 6.08
N PRO A 40 48.24 -60.79 6.27
CA PRO A 40 47.28 -60.22 7.21
C PRO A 40 45.87 -60.51 6.63
N GLU A 41 45.07 -61.28 7.36
CA GLU A 41 43.62 -61.28 7.09
C GLU A 41 43.15 -59.83 7.23
N ILE A 42 42.92 -59.21 6.07
CA ILE A 42 42.18 -57.96 6.04
C ILE A 42 40.76 -58.37 6.47
N SER A 43 40.48 -58.31 7.75
CA SER A 43 39.12 -58.34 8.22
C SER A 43 38.44 -57.12 7.57
N LEU A 44 37.73 -57.33 6.51
CA LEU A 44 36.73 -56.37 6.06
C LEU A 44 35.75 -56.25 7.22
N GLU A 45 36.04 -55.32 8.09
CA GLU A 45 35.07 -54.88 9.09
C GLU A 45 33.81 -54.56 8.31
N LYS A 46 32.85 -55.50 8.37
CA LYS A 46 31.55 -55.32 7.76
C LYS A 46 30.99 -54.05 8.38
N VAL A 47 31.18 -52.94 7.68
CA VAL A 47 30.54 -51.69 8.04
C VAL A 47 29.06 -52.04 8.04
N GLU A 48 28.58 -52.35 9.23
CA GLU A 48 27.16 -52.52 9.49
C GLU A 48 26.54 -51.18 9.09
N LYS A 49 25.85 -51.21 7.97
CA LYS A 49 25.22 -50.03 7.41
C LYS A 49 24.20 -49.59 8.46
N GLU A 50 24.58 -48.58 9.25
CA GLU A 50 23.70 -48.02 10.23
C GLU A 50 22.44 -47.61 9.48
N GLU A 51 21.34 -48.29 9.72
CA GLU A 51 20.06 -47.97 9.12
C GLU A 51 19.68 -46.59 9.61
N VAL A 52 19.86 -45.61 8.76
CA VAL A 52 19.42 -44.24 9.06
C VAL A 52 17.90 -44.25 9.17
N ILE A 53 17.42 -44.25 10.40
CA ILE A 53 16.00 -44.13 10.65
C ILE A 53 15.57 -42.71 10.26
N VAL A 54 14.93 -42.56 9.11
CA VAL A 54 14.35 -41.32 8.66
C VAL A 54 12.88 -41.28 9.08
N ARG A 55 12.50 -40.24 9.77
CA ARG A 55 11.09 -39.99 10.07
C ARG A 55 10.44 -39.36 8.83
N VAL A 56 9.62 -40.11 8.15
CA VAL A 56 8.81 -39.62 7.03
C VAL A 56 7.53 -39.02 7.58
N ILE A 57 7.24 -37.80 7.20
CA ILE A 57 5.96 -37.15 7.45
C ILE A 57 5.24 -37.09 6.09
N ASP A 58 4.10 -37.76 6.02
CA ASP A 58 3.21 -37.64 4.86
C ASP A 58 2.56 -36.25 4.92
N GLN A 59 3.00 -35.37 4.03
CA GLN A 59 2.45 -34.03 3.91
C GLN A 59 1.59 -33.96 2.66
N VAL A 60 0.31 -33.73 2.86
CA VAL A 60 -0.61 -33.47 1.76
C VAL A 60 -0.40 -32.01 1.34
N SER A 61 -0.27 -31.75 0.03
CA SER A 61 -0.21 -30.38 -0.46
C SER A 61 -1.55 -29.69 -0.27
N GLU A 62 -1.58 -28.66 0.54
CA GLU A 62 -2.73 -27.77 0.64
C GLU A 62 -2.60 -26.64 -0.38
N PRO A 63 -3.72 -26.16 -0.95
CA PRO A 63 -3.68 -24.99 -1.82
C PRO A 63 -3.19 -23.78 -1.04
N TYR A 64 -2.04 -23.28 -1.39
CA TYR A 64 -1.47 -22.05 -0.82
C TYR A 64 -2.03 -20.85 -1.58
N ASN A 65 -2.83 -20.05 -0.90
CA ASN A 65 -3.25 -18.75 -1.41
C ASN A 65 -2.21 -17.72 -0.96
N GLU A 66 -1.46 -17.21 -1.91
CA GLU A 66 -0.53 -16.12 -1.65
C GLU A 66 -1.30 -14.89 -1.17
N LYS A 67 -0.89 -14.38 -0.01
CA LYS A 67 -1.48 -13.16 0.56
C LYS A 67 -0.48 -12.02 0.35
N ILE A 68 -0.91 -11.01 -0.35
CA ILE A 68 -0.14 -9.78 -0.51
C ILE A 68 -0.54 -8.84 0.61
N LEU A 69 0.44 -8.47 1.46
CA LEU A 69 0.22 -7.54 2.55
C LEU A 69 0.57 -6.13 2.11
N ILE A 70 -0.42 -5.26 2.10
CA ILE A 70 -0.28 -3.86 1.68
C ILE A 70 -0.53 -2.96 2.89
N LYS A 71 0.34 -1.98 3.09
CA LYS A 71 0.10 -0.91 4.06
C LYS A 71 -0.54 0.26 3.33
N GLY A 72 -1.58 0.81 3.92
CA GLY A 72 -2.31 1.93 3.34
C GLY A 72 -2.87 2.84 4.40
N PHE A 73 -3.52 3.89 3.95
CA PHE A 73 -4.23 4.85 4.79
C PHE A 73 -5.62 5.12 4.21
N ALA A 74 -6.53 5.53 5.07
CA ALA A 74 -7.89 5.84 4.68
C ALA A 74 -7.98 7.29 4.17
N GLU A 75 -8.66 7.48 3.05
CA GLU A 75 -8.97 8.78 2.48
C GLU A 75 -10.48 8.94 2.27
N ALA A 76 -10.92 10.19 2.18
CA ALA A 76 -12.28 10.52 1.78
C ALA A 76 -12.47 10.22 0.29
N ASP A 77 -13.66 9.70 -0.09
CA ASP A 77 -14.03 9.53 -1.50
C ASP A 77 -13.96 10.87 -2.27
N LYS A 78 -14.45 11.94 -1.62
CA LYS A 78 -14.40 13.28 -2.19
C LYS A 78 -13.88 14.30 -1.17
N LYS A 79 -12.99 15.14 -1.64
CA LYS A 79 -12.52 16.32 -0.92
C LYS A 79 -12.72 17.53 -1.81
N VAL A 80 -13.64 18.42 -1.39
CA VAL A 80 -14.04 19.59 -2.17
C VAL A 80 -13.81 20.87 -1.39
N GLU A 81 -13.09 21.79 -2.00
CA GLU A 81 -12.99 23.16 -1.48
C GLU A 81 -14.20 23.97 -1.91
N LEU A 82 -14.97 24.44 -0.94
CA LEU A 82 -16.13 25.29 -1.17
C LEU A 82 -15.68 26.73 -1.36
N LYS A 83 -15.72 27.18 -2.61
CA LYS A 83 -15.27 28.50 -3.01
C LYS A 83 -16.45 29.44 -3.18
N SER A 84 -16.24 30.70 -2.81
CA SER A 84 -17.25 31.74 -3.03
C SER A 84 -17.41 32.09 -4.50
N GLU A 85 -18.63 32.11 -4.99
CA GLU A 85 -18.96 32.56 -6.35
C GLU A 85 -19.22 34.06 -6.44
N THR A 86 -19.31 34.76 -5.28
CA THR A 86 -19.47 36.21 -5.18
C THR A 86 -18.55 36.79 -4.12
N SER A 87 -18.35 38.09 -4.10
CA SER A 87 -17.56 38.74 -3.08
C SER A 87 -18.46 39.35 -2.00
N GLY A 88 -18.01 39.31 -0.76
CA GLY A 88 -18.76 39.94 0.35
C GLY A 88 -18.09 39.71 1.69
N ARG A 89 -18.58 40.41 2.72
CA ARG A 89 -18.16 40.17 4.10
C ARG A 89 -18.91 38.97 4.66
N VAL A 90 -18.18 38.07 5.35
CA VAL A 90 -18.78 36.93 6.07
C VAL A 90 -19.56 37.46 7.27
N VAL A 91 -20.85 37.12 7.38
CA VAL A 91 -21.73 37.51 8.46
C VAL A 91 -22.05 36.38 9.43
N SER A 92 -21.99 35.14 8.96
CA SER A 92 -22.16 33.97 9.83
C SER A 92 -21.52 32.72 9.27
N LEU A 93 -21.04 31.88 10.18
CA LEU A 93 -20.52 30.53 9.96
C LEU A 93 -21.33 29.59 10.87
N PRO A 94 -22.53 29.17 10.43
CA PRO A 94 -23.45 28.41 11.29
C PRO A 94 -22.98 27.00 11.62
N ILE A 95 -21.94 26.50 10.92
CA ILE A 95 -21.41 25.15 11.03
C ILE A 95 -20.01 25.22 11.63
N GLU A 96 -19.71 24.33 12.57
CA GLU A 96 -18.37 24.16 13.16
C GLU A 96 -17.52 23.15 12.39
N GLN A 97 -16.23 23.34 12.47
CA GLN A 97 -15.26 22.35 11.93
C GLN A 97 -15.47 21.00 12.63
N GLY A 98 -15.45 19.91 11.85
CA GLY A 98 -15.71 18.55 12.31
C GLY A 98 -17.19 18.17 12.33
N SER A 99 -18.12 19.09 12.07
CA SER A 99 -19.56 18.82 12.05
C SER A 99 -19.98 18.14 10.75
N PHE A 100 -20.99 17.28 10.85
CA PHE A 100 -21.66 16.71 9.69
C PHE A 100 -22.69 17.70 9.14
N VAL A 101 -22.76 17.81 7.82
CA VAL A 101 -23.69 18.68 7.09
C VAL A 101 -24.41 17.90 6.01
N ASN A 102 -25.67 18.28 5.76
CA ASN A 102 -26.47 17.73 4.69
C ASN A 102 -26.33 18.58 3.42
N LYS A 103 -26.54 17.94 2.27
CA LYS A 103 -26.59 18.63 0.98
C LYS A 103 -27.56 19.81 1.01
N GLY A 104 -27.08 20.97 0.58
CA GLY A 104 -27.83 22.22 0.54
C GLY A 104 -27.80 23.04 1.85
N GLU A 105 -27.21 22.51 2.91
CA GLU A 105 -27.02 23.22 4.17
C GLU A 105 -26.00 24.36 4.01
N VAL A 106 -26.30 25.51 4.65
CA VAL A 106 -25.46 26.71 4.53
C VAL A 106 -24.26 26.61 5.45
N ILE A 107 -23.08 26.71 4.87
CA ILE A 107 -21.79 26.66 5.60
C ILE A 107 -21.26 28.07 5.87
N CYS A 108 -21.33 28.95 4.87
CA CYS A 108 -20.92 30.34 5.01
C CYS A 108 -22.00 31.28 4.45
N SER A 109 -22.29 32.34 5.16
CA SER A 109 -23.20 33.38 4.69
C SER A 109 -22.45 34.71 4.55
N LEU A 110 -22.61 35.34 3.39
CA LEU A 110 -22.06 36.65 3.11
C LEU A 110 -23.11 37.74 3.34
N PHE A 111 -22.65 38.95 3.53
CA PHE A 111 -23.53 40.12 3.67
C PHE A 111 -24.35 40.37 2.39
N VAL A 112 -25.68 40.38 2.52
CA VAL A 112 -26.61 40.30 1.39
C VAL A 112 -27.45 41.56 1.16
N ALA A 113 -27.46 42.54 2.06
CA ALA A 113 -28.39 43.65 2.00
C ALA A 113 -28.41 44.41 0.64
N GLU A 114 -27.25 44.63 0.05
CA GLU A 114 -27.13 45.24 -1.27
C GLU A 114 -27.71 44.32 -2.36
N LYS A 115 -27.39 43.05 -2.33
CA LYS A 115 -27.85 42.03 -3.29
C LYS A 115 -29.35 41.79 -3.21
N GLU A 116 -29.92 41.81 -1.99
CA GLU A 116 -31.36 41.75 -1.78
C GLU A 116 -32.07 42.95 -2.41
N SER A 117 -31.49 44.14 -2.25
CA SER A 117 -32.06 45.37 -2.82
C SER A 117 -32.06 45.30 -4.36
N PHE A 118 -30.98 44.86 -4.97
CA PHE A 118 -30.90 44.62 -6.44
C PHE A 118 -31.89 43.56 -6.89
N PHE A 119 -31.97 42.45 -6.20
CA PHE A 119 -32.94 41.38 -6.49
C PHE A 119 -34.38 41.90 -6.43
N LYS A 120 -34.77 42.58 -5.36
CA LYS A 120 -36.11 43.17 -5.23
C LYS A 120 -36.44 44.13 -6.37
N LYS A 121 -35.49 44.99 -6.75
CA LYS A 121 -35.66 45.92 -7.88
C LYS A 121 -35.86 45.13 -9.17
N ALA A 122 -34.99 44.19 -9.51
CA ALA A 122 -35.08 43.39 -10.71
C ALA A 122 -36.37 42.55 -10.77
N GLN A 123 -36.83 42.05 -9.61
CA GLN A 123 -38.08 41.30 -9.50
C GLN A 123 -39.29 42.17 -9.81
N LEU A 124 -39.34 43.43 -9.30
CA LEU A 124 -40.43 44.36 -9.62
C LEU A 124 -40.42 44.78 -11.07
N GLU A 125 -39.24 45.03 -11.66
CA GLU A 125 -39.09 45.36 -13.08
C GLU A 125 -39.58 44.19 -13.97
N PHE A 126 -39.19 42.96 -13.65
CA PHE A 126 -39.65 41.79 -14.37
C PHE A 126 -41.15 41.59 -14.30
N LYS A 127 -41.72 41.72 -13.06
CA LYS A 127 -43.20 41.62 -12.87
C LYS A 127 -43.95 42.68 -13.64
N SER A 128 -43.44 43.91 -13.72
CA SER A 128 -44.06 45.00 -14.50
C SER A 128 -43.93 44.73 -16.02
N ALA A 129 -42.74 44.29 -16.48
CA ALA A 129 -42.49 43.99 -17.85
C ALA A 129 -43.37 42.82 -18.35
N GLN A 130 -43.59 41.81 -17.50
CA GLN A 130 -44.47 40.69 -17.80
C GLN A 130 -45.93 41.18 -18.06
N LYS A 131 -46.45 42.07 -17.20
CA LYS A 131 -47.78 42.64 -17.42
C LYS A 131 -47.89 43.43 -18.73
N LEU A 132 -46.90 44.31 -18.99
CA LEU A 132 -46.86 45.07 -20.25
C LEU A 132 -46.74 44.21 -21.51
N PHE A 133 -46.04 43.10 -21.39
CA PHE A 133 -45.96 42.12 -22.47
C PHE A 133 -47.31 41.44 -22.70
N ASP A 134 -48.00 41.04 -21.64
CA ASP A 134 -49.31 40.39 -21.70
C ASP A 134 -50.38 41.36 -22.30
N GLU A 135 -50.17 42.68 -22.07
CA GLU A 135 -50.99 43.75 -22.68
C GLU A 135 -50.59 44.14 -24.12
N GLY A 136 -49.51 43.46 -24.65
CA GLY A 136 -49.02 43.73 -26.01
C GLY A 136 -48.18 45.00 -26.18
N LEU A 137 -47.81 45.63 -25.05
CA LEU A 137 -47.07 46.91 -25.02
C LEU A 137 -45.54 46.71 -25.02
N TYR A 138 -45.04 45.49 -24.74
CA TYR A 138 -43.63 45.15 -24.73
C TYR A 138 -43.33 44.10 -25.80
N SER A 139 -42.12 44.18 -26.38
CA SER A 139 -41.64 43.15 -27.29
C SER A 139 -41.04 41.98 -26.50
N SER A 140 -41.01 40.79 -27.15
CA SER A 140 -40.40 39.60 -26.56
C SER A 140 -38.90 39.79 -26.18
N ASN A 141 -38.19 40.59 -26.99
CA ASN A 141 -36.77 40.89 -26.74
C ASN A 141 -36.60 41.77 -25.48
N GLN A 142 -37.51 42.75 -25.27
CA GLN A 142 -37.50 43.60 -24.08
C GLN A 142 -37.77 42.77 -22.82
N LEU A 143 -38.79 41.91 -22.87
CA LEU A 143 -39.10 41.00 -21.75
C LEU A 143 -37.94 40.08 -21.44
N GLN A 144 -37.29 39.49 -22.46
CA GLN A 144 -36.17 38.59 -22.28
C GLN A 144 -34.96 39.29 -21.64
N ASN A 145 -34.64 40.51 -22.01
CA ASN A 145 -33.58 41.30 -21.41
C ASN A 145 -33.83 41.55 -19.90
N ILE A 146 -35.07 41.94 -19.55
CA ILE A 146 -35.44 42.17 -18.14
C ILE A 146 -35.44 40.88 -17.36
N LYS A 147 -35.90 39.76 -17.97
CA LYS A 147 -35.86 38.44 -17.36
C LYS A 147 -34.42 38.02 -17.09
N SER A 148 -33.48 38.20 -18.01
CA SER A 148 -32.07 37.90 -17.81
C SER A 148 -31.43 38.70 -16.68
N ASN A 149 -31.82 39.99 -16.53
CA ASN A 149 -31.36 40.83 -15.41
C ASN A 149 -31.89 40.31 -14.06
N PHE A 150 -33.15 39.92 -14.01
CA PHE A 150 -33.76 39.32 -12.83
C PHE A 150 -33.08 38.00 -12.43
N GLU A 151 -32.85 37.11 -13.41
CA GLU A 151 -32.17 35.84 -13.14
C GLU A 151 -30.73 36.04 -12.65
N ARG A 152 -30.01 37.03 -13.21
CA ARG A 152 -28.69 37.42 -12.72
C ARG A 152 -28.71 37.93 -11.30
N ALA A 153 -29.63 38.82 -10.96
CA ALA A 153 -29.77 39.38 -9.60
C ALA A 153 -30.13 38.27 -8.59
N LYS A 154 -30.95 37.31 -8.99
CA LYS A 154 -31.31 36.14 -8.20
C LYS A 154 -30.08 35.27 -7.95
N LEU A 155 -29.32 34.96 -8.97
CA LEU A 155 -28.11 34.13 -8.86
C LEU A 155 -27.05 34.78 -7.94
N GLU A 156 -26.84 36.11 -8.07
CA GLU A 156 -25.91 36.84 -7.22
C GLU A 156 -26.33 36.84 -5.73
N LEU A 157 -27.64 36.81 -5.46
CA LEU A 157 -28.18 36.66 -4.11
C LEU A 157 -28.02 35.23 -3.59
N ASP A 158 -28.36 34.23 -4.42
CA ASP A 158 -28.24 32.83 -4.05
C ASP A 158 -26.78 32.45 -3.76
N ASN A 159 -25.82 32.97 -4.55
CA ASN A 159 -24.39 32.75 -4.40
C ASN A 159 -23.77 33.42 -3.15
N ALA A 160 -24.51 34.26 -2.48
CA ALA A 160 -24.09 34.84 -1.21
C ALA A 160 -24.17 33.85 -0.03
N SER A 161 -24.86 32.72 -0.23
CA SER A 161 -24.89 31.61 0.73
C SER A 161 -24.16 30.42 0.13
N ILE A 162 -23.01 30.10 0.71
CA ILE A 162 -22.18 28.96 0.29
C ILE A 162 -22.73 27.71 0.95
N LYS A 163 -23.20 26.76 0.16
CA LYS A 163 -23.90 25.54 0.60
C LYS A 163 -23.11 24.28 0.31
N ALA A 164 -23.35 23.25 1.11
CA ALA A 164 -22.81 21.92 0.90
C ALA A 164 -23.34 21.29 -0.40
N PRO A 165 -22.50 20.87 -1.34
CA PRO A 165 -22.93 20.23 -2.58
C PRO A 165 -23.35 18.75 -2.41
N PHE A 166 -22.95 18.11 -1.32
CA PHE A 166 -23.27 16.74 -0.92
C PHE A 166 -23.25 16.63 0.61
N ASP A 167 -23.72 15.50 1.13
CA ASP A 167 -23.68 15.19 2.56
C ASP A 167 -22.24 14.83 2.96
N GLY A 168 -21.72 15.41 4.04
CA GLY A 168 -20.32 15.18 4.40
C GLY A 168 -19.92 15.84 5.72
N ILE A 169 -18.62 15.84 5.99
CA ILE A 169 -18.02 16.45 7.18
C ILE A 169 -17.19 17.67 6.78
N VAL A 170 -17.32 18.76 7.52
CA VAL A 170 -16.52 19.97 7.34
C VAL A 170 -15.13 19.73 7.92
N ASP A 171 -14.13 19.54 7.06
CA ASP A 171 -12.74 19.33 7.44
C ASP A 171 -12.11 20.61 8.04
N ARG A 172 -12.26 21.71 7.31
CA ARG A 172 -11.67 23.00 7.69
C ARG A 172 -12.55 24.16 7.25
N ILE A 173 -12.64 25.16 8.10
CA ILE A 173 -13.13 26.48 7.77
C ILE A 173 -11.92 27.41 7.66
N SER A 174 -11.77 28.10 6.53
CA SER A 174 -10.56 28.88 6.18
C SER A 174 -10.75 30.38 6.38
N ILE A 175 -11.85 30.78 6.98
CA ILE A 175 -12.27 32.19 7.11
C ILE A 175 -13.00 32.41 8.44
N ASP A 176 -12.94 33.62 8.96
CA ASP A 176 -13.64 34.02 10.19
C ASP A 176 -14.81 34.97 9.89
N GLU A 177 -15.77 35.06 10.87
CA GLU A 177 -16.84 36.02 10.79
C GLU A 177 -16.28 37.44 10.81
N GLY A 178 -16.76 38.28 9.90
CA GLY A 178 -16.28 39.63 9.73
C GLY A 178 -15.25 39.83 8.63
N ASP A 179 -14.60 38.73 8.19
CA ASP A 179 -13.64 38.77 7.10
C ASP A 179 -14.29 39.05 5.75
N PHE A 180 -13.47 39.51 4.80
CA PHE A 180 -13.89 39.72 3.41
C PHE A 180 -13.51 38.53 2.54
N LEU A 181 -14.51 37.82 2.03
CA LEU A 181 -14.33 36.72 1.12
C LEU A 181 -14.43 37.20 -0.33
N ALA A 182 -13.35 37.05 -1.09
CA ALA A 182 -13.36 37.40 -2.51
C ALA A 182 -13.93 36.21 -3.36
N ARG A 183 -14.41 36.53 -4.56
CA ARG A 183 -14.82 35.52 -5.53
C ARG A 183 -13.67 34.55 -5.82
N GLY A 184 -13.92 33.26 -5.75
CA GLY A 184 -12.92 32.20 -5.93
C GLY A 184 -12.12 31.83 -4.69
N SER A 185 -12.23 32.58 -3.60
CA SER A 185 -11.60 32.24 -2.31
C SER A 185 -12.34 31.10 -1.62
N THR A 186 -11.60 30.22 -0.95
CA THR A 186 -12.13 29.07 -0.22
C THR A 186 -12.73 29.51 1.11
N CYS A 187 -13.99 29.15 1.37
CA CYS A 187 -14.63 29.28 2.66
C CYS A 187 -14.33 28.09 3.57
N ALA A 188 -14.62 26.89 3.08
CA ALA A 188 -14.47 25.66 3.84
C ALA A 188 -14.06 24.50 2.93
N THR A 189 -13.57 23.42 3.52
CA THR A 189 -13.31 22.14 2.85
C THR A 189 -14.29 21.10 3.36
N LEU A 190 -14.97 20.40 2.44
CA LEU A 190 -15.95 19.36 2.73
C LEU A 190 -15.41 18.00 2.29
N LEU A 191 -15.56 16.98 3.15
CA LEU A 191 -15.19 15.60 2.91
C LEU A 191 -16.40 14.70 2.81
N ASP A 192 -16.41 13.82 1.80
CA ASP A 192 -17.35 12.71 1.72
C ASP A 192 -16.63 11.46 2.26
N LEU A 193 -17.07 10.95 3.40
CA LEU A 193 -16.50 9.77 4.05
C LEU A 193 -17.30 8.50 3.80
N ASN A 194 -18.28 8.53 2.90
CA ASN A 194 -19.14 7.39 2.59
C ASN A 194 -19.29 7.21 1.06
N PRO A 195 -18.57 6.25 0.46
CA PRO A 195 -17.64 5.30 1.11
C PRO A 195 -16.29 5.92 1.48
N MET A 196 -15.60 5.32 2.44
CA MET A 196 -14.18 5.57 2.67
C MET A 196 -13.34 4.79 1.68
N ILE A 197 -12.30 5.42 1.14
CA ILE A 197 -11.33 4.78 0.24
C ILE A 197 -10.07 4.46 1.03
N LEU A 198 -9.55 3.24 0.87
CA LEU A 198 -8.24 2.87 1.38
C LEU A 198 -7.23 2.92 0.24
N VAL A 199 -6.21 3.76 0.39
CA VAL A 199 -5.13 3.89 -0.59
C VAL A 199 -3.90 3.18 -0.07
N GLY A 200 -3.36 2.27 -0.86
CA GLY A 200 -2.13 1.54 -0.55
C GLY A 200 -1.22 1.46 -1.76
N GLU A 201 0.08 1.45 -1.52
CA GLU A 201 1.08 1.29 -2.56
C GLU A 201 1.56 -0.16 -2.61
N ILE A 202 1.64 -0.72 -3.79
CA ILE A 202 2.12 -2.08 -4.03
C ILE A 202 3.34 -2.07 -4.93
N SER A 203 4.13 -3.14 -4.83
CA SER A 203 5.26 -3.37 -5.73
C SER A 203 4.76 -3.75 -7.13
N GLU A 204 5.49 -3.35 -8.16
CA GLU A 204 5.20 -3.72 -9.55
C GLU A 204 5.17 -5.26 -9.76
N SER A 205 5.99 -6.01 -9.01
CA SER A 205 6.01 -7.48 -9.03
C SER A 205 4.69 -8.09 -8.56
N ASP A 206 4.01 -7.46 -7.61
CA ASP A 206 2.79 -7.98 -6.99
C ASP A 206 1.52 -7.56 -7.76
N LEU A 207 1.65 -6.55 -8.62
CA LEU A 207 0.55 -6.04 -9.43
C LEU A 207 -0.07 -7.10 -10.34
N THR A 208 0.73 -8.05 -10.82
CA THR A 208 0.26 -9.14 -11.68
C THR A 208 -0.71 -10.10 -10.99
N ASN A 209 -0.66 -10.16 -9.66
CA ASN A 209 -1.47 -11.06 -8.84
C ASN A 209 -2.75 -10.39 -8.30
N ILE A 210 -2.94 -9.08 -8.59
CA ILE A 210 -4.09 -8.31 -8.13
C ILE A 210 -4.96 -7.97 -9.34
N SER A 211 -6.27 -8.15 -9.19
CA SER A 211 -7.24 -7.81 -10.21
C SER A 211 -8.27 -6.83 -9.66
N LYS A 212 -8.72 -5.92 -10.51
CA LYS A 212 -9.86 -5.05 -10.19
C LYS A 212 -11.09 -5.89 -9.83
N GLY A 213 -11.79 -5.54 -8.77
CA GLY A 213 -12.94 -6.27 -8.26
C GLY A 213 -12.59 -7.40 -7.30
N SER A 214 -11.30 -7.66 -7.02
CA SER A 214 -10.89 -8.62 -6.00
C SER A 214 -11.25 -8.13 -4.61
N ILE A 215 -11.57 -9.07 -3.72
CA ILE A 215 -11.87 -8.76 -2.31
C ILE A 215 -10.55 -8.54 -1.55
N ALA A 216 -10.46 -7.43 -0.86
CA ALA A 216 -9.38 -7.12 0.07
C ALA A 216 -9.89 -7.21 1.51
N TYR A 217 -9.09 -7.81 2.39
CA TYR A 217 -9.33 -7.83 3.83
C TYR A 217 -8.50 -6.72 4.47
N ILE A 218 -9.19 -5.80 5.11
CA ILE A 218 -8.60 -4.62 5.72
C ILE A 218 -8.61 -4.83 7.23
N GLU A 219 -7.44 -4.70 7.85
CA GLU A 219 -7.30 -4.70 9.30
C GLU A 219 -6.80 -3.32 9.74
N THR A 220 -7.55 -2.68 10.63
CA THR A 220 -7.19 -1.39 11.22
C THR A 220 -6.28 -1.57 12.43
N LEU A 221 -5.61 -0.49 12.84
CA LEU A 221 -4.73 -0.49 14.02
C LEU A 221 -5.47 -0.90 15.31
N ASP A 222 -6.78 -0.71 15.37
CA ASP A 222 -7.63 -1.09 16.51
C ASP A 222 -8.04 -2.58 16.47
N GLY A 223 -7.57 -3.34 15.46
CA GLY A 223 -7.89 -4.75 15.27
C GLY A 223 -9.26 -5.04 14.64
N ASN A 224 -9.97 -4.01 14.18
CA ASN A 224 -11.21 -4.21 13.44
C ASN A 224 -10.91 -4.66 12.01
N THR A 225 -11.73 -5.58 11.50
CA THR A 225 -11.59 -6.10 10.14
C THR A 225 -12.76 -5.68 9.27
N PHE A 226 -12.47 -5.26 8.04
CA PHE A 226 -13.44 -4.86 7.03
C PHE A 226 -13.14 -5.56 5.72
N ASN A 227 -14.16 -5.69 4.88
CA ASN A 227 -13.98 -6.16 3.51
C ASN A 227 -14.11 -4.96 2.57
N GLY A 228 -13.22 -4.89 1.61
CA GLY A 228 -13.24 -3.90 0.55
C GLY A 228 -13.10 -4.55 -0.82
N GLU A 229 -13.45 -3.81 -1.85
CA GLU A 229 -13.24 -4.20 -3.23
C GLU A 229 -12.13 -3.36 -3.84
N ILE A 230 -11.22 -4.01 -4.56
CA ILE A 230 -10.09 -3.33 -5.19
C ILE A 230 -10.57 -2.59 -6.43
N SER A 231 -10.35 -1.26 -6.43
CA SER A 231 -10.58 -0.37 -7.58
C SER A 231 -9.26 0.30 -7.97
N PHE A 232 -8.99 0.41 -9.25
CA PHE A 232 -7.84 1.16 -9.76
C PHE A 232 -8.33 2.40 -10.51
#